data_aeac3e369f4423933fb7e57bedb0af56
#
_entry.id   aeac3e369f4423933fb7e57bedb0af56
#
_cell.length_a   1.000
_cell.length_b   1.000
_cell.length_c   1.000
_cell.angle_alpha   90.00
_cell.angle_beta   90.00
_cell.angle_gamma   90.00
#
_symmetry.space_group_name_H-M   'P 1'
#
loop_
_entity.id
_entity.type
_entity.pdbx_description
1 polymer ?
#
loop_
_entity_poly.entity_id
_entity_poly.type
_entity_poly.pdbx_seq_one_letter_code
_entity_poly.pdbx_strand_id
1 'polypeptide(L)'
;MRRPITSTYRLQLRGPHADPDGRAFGFAEAAREVPYLRDLGVSHLYLSPIFTAVPDSNHNYDVVDPTTVNPELGGIEGLRELARVAHESGLGLILDIVPNHLGVENPRMNRWFWDVLKHGRDSEFECYFDIDWHEDNGAGGKMGMPVLAKEGDEDKLELVHLPAEAFPEGAAPEGEV
;
A
#
# COMPACT_ATOMS: atom_id res chain seq x y z
N MET A 1 24.56 10.17 -17.90
CA MET A 1 24.51 11.39 -17.04
C MET A 1 23.16 11.43 -16.36
N ARG A 2 23.10 11.68 -15.02
CA ARG A 2 21.80 11.90 -14.35
C ARG A 2 21.25 13.25 -14.81
N ARG A 3 19.97 13.28 -15.23
CA ARG A 3 19.31 14.54 -15.55
C ARG A 3 19.06 15.36 -14.29
N PRO A 4 19.26 16.66 -14.29
CA PRO A 4 18.83 17.51 -13.19
C PRO A 4 17.29 17.53 -13.11
N ILE A 5 16.76 17.45 -11.90
CA ILE A 5 15.33 17.65 -11.65
C ILE A 5 15.08 19.15 -11.67
N THR A 6 14.37 19.64 -12.68
CA THR A 6 14.02 21.06 -12.83
C THR A 6 12.54 21.32 -12.60
N SER A 7 11.68 20.34 -12.93
CA SER A 7 10.25 20.38 -12.73
C SER A 7 9.69 18.97 -12.62
N THR A 8 8.63 18.80 -11.86
CA THR A 8 7.94 17.52 -11.71
C THR A 8 6.46 17.69 -11.97
N TYR A 9 5.83 16.64 -12.47
CA TYR A 9 4.38 16.57 -12.58
C TYR A 9 3.89 15.31 -11.86
N ARG A 10 3.03 15.48 -10.84
CA ARG A 10 2.51 14.36 -10.08
C ARG A 10 1.38 13.68 -10.83
N LEU A 11 1.51 12.36 -10.97
CA LEU A 11 0.49 11.47 -11.50
C LEU A 11 -0.07 10.61 -10.38
N GLN A 12 -1.36 10.71 -10.13
CA GLN A 12 -2.09 9.87 -9.18
C GLN A 12 -2.52 8.60 -9.90
N LEU A 13 -1.81 7.50 -9.65
CA LEU A 13 -2.12 6.19 -10.23
C LEU A 13 -3.28 5.53 -9.49
N ARG A 14 -4.13 4.83 -10.23
CA ARG A 14 -5.24 4.04 -9.69
C ARG A 14 -5.64 2.91 -10.64
N GLY A 15 -6.11 1.82 -10.07
CA GLY A 15 -6.67 0.68 -10.80
C GLY A 15 -8.05 0.98 -11.40
N PRO A 16 -8.61 0.05 -12.19
CA PRO A 16 -9.87 0.27 -12.91
C PRO A 16 -11.10 0.38 -11.99
N HIS A 17 -11.04 -0.17 -10.80
CA HIS A 17 -12.18 -0.18 -9.86
C HIS A 17 -12.11 0.93 -8.81
N ALA A 18 -10.98 1.63 -8.73
CA ALA A 18 -10.76 2.71 -7.77
C ALA A 18 -11.47 4.04 -8.12
N ASP A 19 -12.02 4.15 -9.31
CA ASP A 19 -12.74 5.33 -9.80
C ASP A 19 -14.23 4.99 -9.97
N PRO A 20 -15.17 5.79 -9.44
CA PRO A 20 -16.61 5.55 -9.59
C PRO A 20 -17.07 5.41 -11.05
N ASP A 21 -16.37 6.05 -11.98
CA ASP A 21 -16.63 5.98 -13.42
C ASP A 21 -15.87 4.80 -14.10
N GLY A 22 -15.16 3.98 -13.34
CA GLY A 22 -14.38 2.85 -13.84
C GLY A 22 -13.16 3.25 -14.69
N ARG A 23 -12.64 4.47 -14.49
CA ARG A 23 -11.50 4.98 -15.26
C ARG A 23 -10.19 4.62 -14.57
N ALA A 24 -9.50 3.62 -15.10
CA ALA A 24 -8.12 3.37 -14.71
C ALA A 24 -7.22 4.55 -15.06
N PHE A 25 -6.21 4.77 -14.25
CA PHE A 25 -5.07 5.60 -14.58
C PHE A 25 -3.80 4.89 -14.07
N GLY A 26 -3.48 3.79 -14.72
CA GLY A 26 -2.29 2.99 -14.44
C GLY A 26 -1.08 3.44 -15.27
N PHE A 27 -0.11 2.55 -15.42
CA PHE A 27 1.12 2.87 -16.15
C PHE A 27 0.88 3.07 -17.64
N ALA A 28 -0.08 2.36 -18.24
CA ALA A 28 -0.42 2.51 -19.65
C ALA A 28 -1.03 3.88 -19.96
N GLU A 29 -1.93 4.35 -19.10
CA GLU A 29 -2.53 5.68 -19.21
C GLU A 29 -1.47 6.77 -18.99
N ALA A 30 -0.63 6.61 -17.96
CA ALA A 30 0.49 7.53 -17.70
C ALA A 30 1.45 7.61 -18.89
N ALA A 31 1.73 6.49 -19.57
CA ALA A 31 2.58 6.48 -20.76
C ALA A 31 2.00 7.26 -21.94
N ARG A 32 0.67 7.30 -22.07
CA ARG A 32 -0.01 8.10 -23.12
C ARG A 32 0.12 9.59 -22.88
N GLU A 33 0.25 10.03 -21.62
CA GLU A 33 0.41 11.43 -21.25
C GLU A 33 1.85 11.95 -21.40
N VAL A 34 2.83 11.07 -21.57
CA VAL A 34 4.25 11.45 -21.67
C VAL A 34 4.53 12.50 -22.75
N PRO A 35 3.99 12.41 -23.99
CA PRO A 35 4.23 13.42 -25.01
C PRO A 35 3.73 14.81 -24.59
N TYR A 36 2.54 14.88 -23.99
CA TYR A 36 1.98 16.12 -23.48
C TYR A 36 2.85 16.74 -22.38
N LEU A 37 3.28 15.92 -21.40
CA LEU A 37 4.08 16.38 -20.29
C LEU A 37 5.50 16.81 -20.72
N ARG A 38 6.07 16.16 -21.74
CA ARG A 38 7.30 16.60 -22.39
C ARG A 38 7.12 17.99 -23.00
N ASP A 39 6.05 18.19 -23.77
CA ASP A 39 5.79 19.47 -24.48
C ASP A 39 5.45 20.59 -23.48
N LEU A 40 4.89 20.25 -22.30
CA LEU A 40 4.70 21.15 -21.18
C LEU A 40 6.04 21.58 -20.52
N GLY A 41 7.14 20.88 -20.81
CA GLY A 41 8.46 21.18 -20.26
C GLY A 41 8.78 20.53 -18.92
N VAL A 42 8.04 19.47 -18.55
CA VAL A 42 8.30 18.67 -17.35
C VAL A 42 9.61 17.88 -17.51
N SER A 43 10.42 17.85 -16.49
CA SER A 43 11.66 17.07 -16.49
C SER A 43 11.49 15.64 -15.93
N HIS A 44 10.57 15.45 -14.97
CA HIS A 44 10.31 14.17 -14.31
C HIS A 44 8.84 13.97 -14.01
N LEU A 45 8.36 12.75 -14.24
CA LEU A 45 7.07 12.29 -13.72
C LEU A 45 7.24 11.87 -12.26
N TYR A 46 6.36 12.36 -11.39
CA TYR A 46 6.30 11.97 -9.99
C TYR A 46 5.09 11.05 -9.80
N LEU A 47 5.34 9.75 -9.68
CA LEU A 47 4.29 8.75 -9.54
C LEU A 47 3.87 8.61 -8.08
N SER A 48 2.56 8.51 -7.81
CA SER A 48 2.06 8.01 -6.52
C SER A 48 2.57 6.58 -6.27
N PRO A 49 2.44 6.01 -5.05
CA PRO A 49 3.00 4.70 -4.73
C PRO A 49 2.62 3.63 -5.75
N ILE A 50 3.60 2.80 -6.09
CA ILE A 50 3.51 1.82 -7.17
C ILE A 50 3.44 0.38 -6.70
N PHE A 51 3.69 0.13 -5.41
CA PHE A 51 3.69 -1.23 -4.85
C PHE A 51 2.27 -1.75 -4.65
N THR A 52 2.15 -3.07 -4.47
CA THR A 52 0.85 -3.72 -4.27
C THR A 52 0.17 -3.16 -3.03
N ALA A 53 -0.96 -2.53 -3.26
CA ALA A 53 -1.81 -1.90 -2.26
C ALA A 53 -3.08 -2.72 -2.01
N VAL A 54 -3.93 -2.28 -1.10
CA VAL A 54 -5.28 -2.84 -0.94
C VAL A 54 -6.02 -2.75 -2.28
N PRO A 55 -6.78 -3.78 -2.70
CA PRO A 55 -7.57 -3.72 -3.93
C PRO A 55 -8.47 -2.49 -3.97
N ASP A 56 -8.62 -1.94 -5.16
CA ASP A 56 -9.43 -0.75 -5.40
C ASP A 56 -8.92 0.53 -4.72
N SER A 57 -7.69 0.54 -4.23
CA SER A 57 -7.08 1.74 -3.68
C SER A 57 -6.98 2.84 -4.73
N ASN A 58 -7.50 4.03 -4.40
CA ASN A 58 -7.46 5.20 -5.29
C ASN A 58 -6.20 6.06 -5.12
N HIS A 59 -5.30 5.67 -4.22
CA HIS A 59 -4.09 6.42 -3.86
C HIS A 59 -2.82 5.56 -3.69
N ASN A 60 -2.95 4.26 -3.44
CA ASN A 60 -1.90 3.26 -3.22
C ASN A 60 -0.95 3.54 -2.03
N TYR A 61 -1.36 4.36 -1.04
CA TYR A 61 -0.59 4.55 0.20
C TYR A 61 -0.81 3.43 1.21
N ASP A 62 -1.83 2.62 1.02
CA ASP A 62 -2.22 1.44 1.81
C ASP A 62 -1.52 0.17 1.28
N VAL A 63 -0.19 0.25 1.15
CA VAL A 63 0.64 -0.84 0.64
C VAL A 63 0.53 -2.07 1.53
N VAL A 64 0.25 -3.23 0.93
CA VAL A 64 0.20 -4.53 1.62
C VAL A 64 1.37 -5.43 1.25
N ASP A 65 1.98 -5.23 0.09
CA ASP A 65 3.20 -5.93 -0.33
C ASP A 65 4.18 -4.97 -1.03
N PRO A 66 5.23 -4.49 -0.33
CA PRO A 66 6.24 -3.61 -0.91
C PRO A 66 7.27 -4.33 -1.78
N THR A 67 7.16 -5.65 -1.96
CA THR A 67 8.10 -6.44 -2.78
C THR A 67 7.62 -6.61 -4.23
N THR A 68 6.37 -6.26 -4.51
CA THR A 68 5.76 -6.41 -5.83
C THR A 68 5.16 -5.10 -6.34
N VAL A 69 5.26 -4.88 -7.65
CA VAL A 69 4.59 -3.74 -8.31
C VAL A 69 3.12 -4.10 -8.49
N ASN A 70 2.23 -3.16 -8.13
CA ASN A 70 0.78 -3.36 -8.12
C ASN A 70 0.26 -3.83 -9.49
N PRO A 71 -0.32 -5.04 -9.58
CA PRO A 71 -0.85 -5.57 -10.82
C PRO A 71 -2.03 -4.75 -11.36
N GLU A 72 -2.82 -4.08 -10.51
CA GLU A 72 -3.91 -3.21 -10.94
C GLU A 72 -3.43 -1.98 -11.70
N LEU A 73 -2.19 -1.56 -11.48
CA LEU A 73 -1.55 -0.46 -12.21
C LEU A 73 -0.89 -0.92 -13.52
N GLY A 74 -0.85 -2.23 -13.77
CA GLY A 74 -0.17 -2.85 -14.93
C GLY A 74 1.09 -3.63 -14.56
N GLY A 75 1.39 -3.80 -13.28
CA GLY A 75 2.51 -4.60 -12.77
C GLY A 75 3.87 -4.11 -13.25
N ILE A 76 4.89 -4.97 -13.07
CA ILE A 76 6.27 -4.62 -13.40
C ILE A 76 6.48 -4.35 -14.89
N GLU A 77 5.76 -5.04 -15.77
CA GLU A 77 5.90 -4.83 -17.21
C GLU A 77 5.31 -3.48 -17.66
N GLY A 78 4.17 -3.08 -17.08
CA GLY A 78 3.60 -1.75 -17.31
C GLY A 78 4.54 -0.63 -16.84
N LEU A 79 5.17 -0.81 -15.68
CA LEU A 79 6.17 0.13 -15.16
C LEU A 79 7.40 0.22 -16.08
N ARG A 80 7.90 -0.91 -16.59
CA ARG A 80 9.01 -0.95 -17.53
C ARG A 80 8.70 -0.21 -18.82
N GLU A 81 7.50 -0.39 -19.35
CA GLU A 81 7.06 0.30 -20.56
C GLU A 81 6.92 1.80 -20.32
N LEU A 82 6.30 2.24 -19.22
CA LEU A 82 6.25 3.65 -18.85
C LEU A 82 7.65 4.25 -18.75
N ALA A 83 8.57 3.55 -18.09
CA ALA A 83 9.95 3.99 -17.93
C ALA A 83 10.66 4.15 -19.28
N ARG A 84 10.46 3.19 -20.19
CA ARG A 84 11.01 3.26 -21.55
C ARG A 84 10.49 4.50 -22.31
N VAL A 85 9.17 4.68 -22.34
CA VAL A 85 8.51 5.81 -23.05
C VAL A 85 8.95 7.15 -22.46
N ALA A 86 9.01 7.27 -21.12
CA ALA A 86 9.47 8.47 -20.45
C ALA A 86 10.94 8.78 -20.83
N HIS A 87 11.84 7.80 -20.75
CA HIS A 87 13.25 7.97 -21.05
C HIS A 87 13.49 8.35 -22.52
N GLU A 88 12.80 7.71 -23.47
CA GLU A 88 12.87 8.06 -24.91
C GLU A 88 12.37 9.47 -25.18
N SER A 89 11.37 9.92 -24.41
CA SER A 89 10.86 11.30 -24.46
C SER A 89 11.71 12.29 -23.68
N GLY A 90 12.74 11.79 -23.01
CA GLY A 90 13.65 12.61 -22.26
C GLY A 90 13.17 13.00 -20.86
N LEU A 91 12.21 12.32 -20.28
CA LEU A 91 11.75 12.52 -18.91
C LEU A 91 12.36 11.48 -17.96
N GLY A 92 12.53 11.83 -16.69
CA GLY A 92 12.85 10.91 -15.62
C GLY A 92 11.61 10.46 -14.84
N LEU A 93 11.79 9.44 -13.99
CA LEU A 93 10.75 9.01 -13.04
C LEU A 93 11.20 9.28 -11.61
N ILE A 94 10.28 9.73 -10.79
CA ILE A 94 10.38 9.80 -9.33
C ILE A 94 9.24 8.95 -8.78
N LEU A 95 9.57 8.03 -7.88
CA LEU A 95 8.61 7.14 -7.25
C LEU A 95 8.34 7.60 -5.83
N ASP A 96 7.07 7.74 -5.48
CA ASP A 96 6.64 7.88 -4.10
C ASP A 96 6.74 6.52 -3.40
N ILE A 97 7.24 6.52 -2.17
CA ILE A 97 7.39 5.30 -1.38
C ILE A 97 6.77 5.48 0.00
N VAL A 98 6.29 4.38 0.58
CA VAL A 98 5.67 4.35 1.91
C VAL A 98 6.51 3.45 2.83
N PRO A 99 7.58 3.98 3.47
CA PRO A 99 8.48 3.17 4.27
C PRO A 99 8.05 3.05 5.75
N ASN A 100 7.03 3.79 6.18
CA ASN A 100 6.68 4.00 7.58
C ASN A 100 5.46 3.19 8.05
N HIS A 101 4.71 2.57 7.15
CA HIS A 101 3.57 1.71 7.49
C HIS A 101 3.23 0.75 6.35
N LEU A 102 2.45 -0.27 6.69
CA LEU A 102 1.78 -1.17 5.75
C LEU A 102 0.28 -1.20 6.04
N GLY A 103 -0.52 -1.51 5.03
CA GLY A 103 -1.96 -1.73 5.18
C GLY A 103 -2.24 -2.96 6.04
N VAL A 104 -3.14 -2.82 7.02
CA VAL A 104 -3.57 -3.89 7.93
C VAL A 104 -5.08 -4.03 8.00
N GLU A 105 -5.83 -3.26 7.23
CA GLU A 105 -7.29 -3.31 7.18
C GLU A 105 -7.80 -4.72 6.80
N ASN A 106 -7.14 -5.36 5.83
CA ASN A 106 -7.29 -6.78 5.56
C ASN A 106 -5.97 -7.48 5.87
N PRO A 107 -5.79 -8.02 7.09
CA PRO A 107 -4.52 -8.56 7.55
C PRO A 107 -3.94 -9.66 6.67
N ARG A 108 -4.79 -10.43 5.99
CA ARG A 108 -4.36 -11.53 5.11
C ARG A 108 -3.61 -11.07 3.89
N MET A 109 -3.88 -9.86 3.43
CA MET A 109 -3.18 -9.30 2.28
C MET A 109 -1.75 -8.92 2.61
N ASN A 110 -1.48 -8.61 3.88
CA ASN A 110 -0.14 -8.35 4.39
C ASN A 110 0.40 -9.63 5.03
N ARG A 111 1.10 -10.45 4.26
CA ARG A 111 1.61 -11.77 4.68
C ARG A 111 2.48 -11.73 5.93
N TRP A 112 3.24 -10.65 6.15
CA TRP A 112 4.11 -10.50 7.32
C TRP A 112 3.27 -10.24 8.58
N PHE A 113 2.31 -9.32 8.47
CA PHE A 113 1.40 -9.02 9.57
C PHE A 113 0.50 -10.23 9.89
N TRP A 114 0.04 -10.94 8.84
CA TRP A 114 -0.73 -12.17 9.00
C TRP A 114 0.03 -13.27 9.73
N ASP A 115 1.33 -13.39 9.46
CA ASP A 115 2.19 -14.33 10.18
C ASP A 115 2.33 -13.96 11.67
N VAL A 116 2.51 -12.66 11.96
CA VAL A 116 2.54 -12.16 13.36
C VAL A 116 1.23 -12.40 14.07
N LEU A 117 0.08 -12.24 13.42
CA LEU A 117 -1.22 -12.56 14.01
C LEU A 117 -1.36 -14.05 14.35
N LYS A 118 -0.73 -14.94 13.58
CA LYS A 118 -0.75 -16.39 13.83
C LYS A 118 0.21 -16.84 14.93
N HIS A 119 1.39 -16.29 14.97
CA HIS A 119 2.50 -16.81 15.76
C HIS A 119 2.92 -15.87 16.91
N GLY A 120 2.35 -14.66 16.96
CA GLY A 120 2.68 -13.68 17.99
C GLY A 120 4.17 -13.37 18.01
N ARG A 121 4.75 -13.44 19.22
CA ARG A 121 6.20 -13.20 19.46
C ARG A 121 7.13 -14.20 18.75
N ASP A 122 6.60 -15.37 18.38
CA ASP A 122 7.38 -16.42 17.71
C ASP A 122 7.43 -16.25 16.19
N SER A 123 6.77 -15.24 15.65
CA SER A 123 6.84 -14.90 14.23
C SER A 123 8.25 -14.45 13.83
N GLU A 124 8.76 -14.96 12.71
CA GLU A 124 10.01 -14.48 12.12
C GLU A 124 9.92 -13.03 11.63
N PHE A 125 8.71 -12.50 11.49
CA PHE A 125 8.42 -11.13 11.03
C PHE A 125 8.03 -10.18 12.16
N GLU A 126 8.05 -10.63 13.42
CA GLU A 126 7.68 -9.81 14.58
C GLU A 126 8.44 -8.48 14.60
N CYS A 127 9.75 -8.53 14.35
CA CYS A 127 10.62 -7.35 14.32
C CYS A 127 10.36 -6.37 13.18
N TYR A 128 9.44 -6.68 12.23
CA TYR A 128 9.03 -5.75 11.18
C TYR A 128 7.98 -4.75 11.65
N PHE A 129 7.39 -5.01 12.82
CA PHE A 129 6.31 -4.23 13.39
C PHE A 129 6.71 -3.70 14.76
N ASP A 130 6.27 -2.50 15.09
CA ASP A 130 6.49 -1.89 16.41
C ASP A 130 5.35 -2.32 17.34
N ILE A 131 5.49 -3.52 17.93
CA ILE A 131 4.47 -4.11 18.80
C ILE A 131 4.97 -4.08 20.24
N ASP A 132 4.20 -3.47 21.12
CA ASP A 132 4.45 -3.52 22.55
C ASP A 132 3.84 -4.79 23.16
N TRP A 133 4.73 -5.73 23.49
CA TRP A 133 4.37 -7.01 24.10
C TRP A 133 4.49 -7.02 25.63
N HIS A 134 4.72 -5.89 26.28
CA HIS A 134 4.84 -5.86 27.74
C HIS A 134 3.48 -6.11 28.40
N GLU A 135 3.50 -6.78 29.58
CA GLU A 135 2.26 -7.09 30.32
C GLU A 135 1.50 -5.83 30.77
N ASP A 136 2.21 -4.72 30.91
CA ASP A 136 1.65 -3.40 31.30
C ASP A 136 1.27 -2.51 30.10
N ASN A 137 1.24 -3.05 28.89
CA ASN A 137 0.84 -2.34 27.66
C ASN A 137 -0.66 -1.99 27.60
N GLY A 138 -1.43 -2.27 28.66
CA GLY A 138 -2.88 -2.08 28.70
C GLY A 138 -3.69 -3.25 28.13
N ALA A 139 -3.03 -4.17 27.43
CA ALA A 139 -3.64 -5.35 26.80
C ALA A 139 -3.15 -6.68 27.40
N GLY A 140 -2.44 -6.64 28.55
CA GLY A 140 -1.92 -7.82 29.22
C GLY A 140 -0.90 -8.59 28.38
N GLY A 141 -0.01 -7.88 27.68
CA GLY A 141 1.01 -8.46 26.82
C GLY A 141 0.50 -8.97 25.47
N LYS A 142 -0.74 -8.68 25.12
CA LYS A 142 -1.33 -8.96 23.80
C LYS A 142 -1.23 -7.74 22.89
N MET A 143 -1.36 -7.94 21.60
CA MET A 143 -1.39 -6.87 20.62
C MET A 143 -2.77 -6.19 20.61
N GLY A 144 -2.81 -4.89 20.90
CA GLY A 144 -4.02 -4.08 20.74
C GLY A 144 -4.16 -3.61 19.29
N MET A 145 -5.27 -3.95 18.64
CA MET A 145 -5.60 -3.41 17.33
C MET A 145 -6.65 -2.31 17.46
N PRO A 146 -6.37 -1.06 17.05
CA PRO A 146 -7.35 0.02 17.07
C PRO A 146 -8.34 -0.18 15.89
N VAL A 147 -9.33 -1.04 16.07
CA VAL A 147 -10.41 -1.23 15.11
C VAL A 147 -11.61 -0.41 15.56
N LEU A 148 -11.89 0.65 14.83
CA LEU A 148 -13.07 1.49 15.05
C LEU A 148 -14.19 1.05 14.09
N ALA A 149 -15.37 0.77 14.64
CA ALA A 149 -16.53 0.38 13.85
C ALA A 149 -17.17 1.57 13.12
N LYS A 150 -17.07 2.78 13.70
CA LYS A 150 -17.63 4.03 13.15
C LYS A 150 -16.81 5.23 13.62
N GLU A 151 -16.83 6.29 12.84
CA GLU A 151 -16.38 7.61 13.28
C GLU A 151 -17.17 8.05 14.53
N GLY A 152 -16.45 8.47 15.57
CA GLY A 152 -17.04 8.84 16.88
C GLY A 152 -17.16 7.69 17.88
N ASP A 153 -16.65 6.51 17.58
CA ASP A 153 -16.57 5.38 18.50
C ASP A 153 -15.25 5.35 19.29
N GLU A 154 -14.44 6.42 19.23
CA GLU A 154 -13.13 6.51 19.88
C GLU A 154 -13.22 6.33 21.40
N ASP A 155 -14.31 6.81 22.02
CA ASP A 155 -14.60 6.65 23.46
C ASP A 155 -15.04 5.21 23.83
N LYS A 156 -15.25 4.35 22.83
CA LYS A 156 -15.72 2.97 23.01
C LYS A 156 -14.64 1.93 22.71
N LEU A 157 -13.39 2.35 22.63
CA LEU A 157 -12.27 1.43 22.46
C LEU A 157 -12.24 0.43 23.61
N GLU A 158 -12.62 -0.80 23.33
CA GLU A 158 -12.52 -1.93 24.22
C GLU A 158 -11.56 -2.95 23.63
N LEU A 159 -10.82 -3.63 24.50
CA LEU A 159 -10.06 -4.82 24.10
C LEU A 159 -11.05 -5.93 23.78
N VAL A 160 -11.23 -6.22 22.50
CA VAL A 160 -12.14 -7.28 22.05
C VAL A 160 -11.32 -8.50 21.66
N HIS A 161 -11.73 -9.66 22.16
CA HIS A 161 -11.40 -10.92 21.53
C HIS A 161 -12.14 -10.97 20.20
N LEU A 162 -11.40 -10.95 19.10
CA LEU A 162 -12.00 -11.20 17.80
C LEU A 162 -12.18 -12.72 17.64
N PRO A 163 -13.43 -13.22 17.62
CA PRO A 163 -13.67 -14.63 17.39
C PRO A 163 -13.23 -15.01 15.96
N ALA A 164 -12.96 -16.29 15.75
CA ALA A 164 -12.52 -16.81 14.46
C ALA A 164 -13.43 -16.41 13.28
N GLU A 165 -14.73 -16.24 13.57
CA GLU A 165 -15.76 -15.83 12.61
C GLU A 165 -15.65 -14.36 12.17
N ALA A 166 -14.93 -13.52 12.91
CA ALA A 166 -14.69 -12.12 12.53
C ALA A 166 -13.73 -11.99 11.32
N PHE A 167 -13.05 -13.07 10.98
CA PHE A 167 -12.17 -13.14 9.83
C PHE A 167 -12.89 -13.85 8.67
N PRO A 168 -12.80 -13.37 7.42
CA PRO A 168 -13.39 -14.04 6.26
C PRO A 168 -12.86 -15.47 6.12
N GLU A 169 -13.70 -16.37 5.55
CA GLU A 169 -13.52 -17.83 5.50
C GLU A 169 -12.08 -18.36 5.46
N GLY A 170 -11.76 -19.22 6.42
CA GLY A 170 -10.50 -19.96 6.54
C GLY A 170 -9.34 -19.15 7.16
N ALA A 171 -9.56 -18.06 7.85
CA ALA A 171 -8.60 -17.03 8.21
C ALA A 171 -8.37 -16.78 9.68
N ALA A 172 -9.06 -17.47 10.54
CA ALA A 172 -8.76 -17.33 11.95
C ALA A 172 -7.27 -17.64 12.19
N PRO A 173 -6.52 -16.75 12.86
CA PRO A 173 -5.23 -17.12 13.36
C PRO A 173 -5.39 -18.32 14.29
N GLU A 174 -4.52 -19.30 14.18
CA GLU A 174 -4.40 -20.36 15.19
C GLU A 174 -3.76 -19.69 16.41
N GLY A 175 -4.57 -19.20 17.31
CA GLY A 175 -4.13 -18.52 18.53
C GLY A 175 -5.08 -17.37 18.91
N GLU A 176 -5.06 -17.00 20.17
CA GLU A 176 -5.77 -15.83 20.68
C GLU A 176 -5.00 -14.56 20.27
N VAL A 177 -5.64 -13.69 19.48
CA VAL A 177 -5.17 -12.33 19.19
C VAL A 177 -5.57 -11.41 20.33
#